data_562b6106e387cb02e18ab5c19540f009
#
_entry.id   562b6106e387cb02e18ab5c19540f009
#
_cell.length_a   1.000
_cell.length_b   1.000
_cell.length_c   1.000
_cell.angle_alpha   90.00
_cell.angle_beta   90.00
_cell.angle_gamma   90.00
#
_symmetry.space_group_name_H-M   'P 1'
#
loop_
_entity.id
_entity.type
_entity.pdbx_description
1 polymer ?
#
loop_
_entity_poly.entity_id
_entity_poly.type
_entity_poly.pdbx_seq_one_letter_code
_entity_poly.pdbx_strand_id
1 'polypeptide(L)'
;MKYLLALILLSGFIILPVFAEESKNPTLIIDTIEFPSYEFNKILRDTDIITMQRTHAIAWQVTIDNNLLYANPDGNAVLRLYDKDNPEKLVEIGMGSQPHEKFWIAVQTPKEGYVVVHSDLERGWSPESKTIVSYTERAGLTVNNGARIVVSNLDIGIFAINSYSVHGMESPTDPPAVNSGSMIVEFISGDPAKNPFALFPFYVAAGIGILVGVLYLTKKRS
;
A
#
# COMPACT_ATOMS: atom_id res chain seq x y z
N MET A 1 -0.22 -34.78 -43.83
CA MET A 1 -1.11 -34.54 -42.66
C MET A 1 -0.49 -34.97 -41.34
N LYS A 2 0.00 -36.22 -41.20
CA LYS A 2 0.57 -36.74 -39.93
C LYS A 2 1.77 -35.91 -39.40
N TYR A 3 2.63 -35.41 -40.29
CA TYR A 3 3.82 -34.65 -39.92
C TYR A 3 3.53 -33.20 -39.44
N LEU A 4 2.44 -32.60 -39.94
CA LEU A 4 2.05 -31.26 -39.53
C LEU A 4 1.47 -31.23 -38.07
N LEU A 5 0.75 -32.30 -37.71
CA LEU A 5 0.24 -32.48 -36.36
C LEU A 5 1.39 -32.74 -35.37
N ALA A 6 2.40 -33.52 -35.78
CA ALA A 6 3.59 -33.76 -35.00
C ALA A 6 4.41 -32.47 -34.78
N LEU A 7 4.50 -31.57 -35.79
CA LEU A 7 5.19 -30.31 -35.68
C LEU A 7 4.50 -29.35 -34.70
N ILE A 8 3.18 -29.31 -34.72
CA ILE A 8 2.38 -28.47 -33.76
C ILE A 8 2.50 -29.02 -32.35
N LEU A 9 2.48 -30.33 -32.15
CA LEU A 9 2.70 -30.95 -30.85
C LEU A 9 4.15 -30.73 -30.37
N LEU A 10 5.14 -30.80 -31.24
CA LEU A 10 6.53 -30.55 -30.87
C LEU A 10 6.78 -29.08 -30.50
N SER A 11 6.18 -28.14 -31.23
CA SER A 11 6.26 -26.71 -30.90
C SER A 11 5.58 -26.39 -29.58
N GLY A 12 4.48 -27.07 -29.24
CA GLY A 12 3.83 -26.96 -27.94
C GLY A 12 4.70 -27.48 -26.79
N PHE A 13 5.46 -28.54 -27.00
CA PHE A 13 6.38 -29.10 -26.00
C PHE A 13 7.65 -28.28 -25.82
N ILE A 14 8.13 -27.59 -26.85
CA ILE A 14 9.31 -26.70 -26.74
C ILE A 14 8.98 -25.41 -25.98
N ILE A 15 7.72 -24.96 -26.00
CA ILE A 15 7.28 -23.76 -25.28
C ILE A 15 7.03 -24.06 -23.79
N LEU A 16 6.60 -25.28 -23.44
CA LEU A 16 6.30 -25.65 -22.05
C LEU A 16 7.47 -25.51 -21.06
N PRO A 17 8.72 -25.88 -21.38
CA PRO A 17 9.82 -25.68 -20.43
C PRO A 17 10.24 -24.22 -20.25
N VAL A 18 9.96 -23.34 -21.22
CA VAL A 18 10.22 -21.90 -21.06
C VAL A 18 9.24 -21.25 -20.08
N PHE A 19 8.05 -21.83 -19.91
CA PHE A 19 7.05 -21.37 -18.94
C PHE A 19 7.17 -22.04 -17.57
N ALA A 20 7.99 -23.08 -17.46
CA ALA A 20 8.27 -23.79 -16.22
C ALA A 20 9.48 -23.21 -15.45
N GLU A 21 10.07 -22.12 -15.96
CA GLU A 21 11.04 -21.38 -15.18
C GLU A 21 10.31 -20.79 -13.96
N GLU A 22 10.67 -21.31 -12.79
CA GLU A 22 10.15 -21.03 -11.47
C GLU A 22 9.32 -19.74 -11.43
N SER A 23 8.01 -19.90 -11.23
CA SER A 23 7.18 -18.85 -10.67
C SER A 23 7.77 -18.50 -9.30
N LYS A 24 8.87 -17.74 -9.31
CA LYS A 24 9.32 -17.07 -8.10
C LYS A 24 8.12 -16.23 -7.67
N ASN A 25 7.55 -16.58 -6.54
CA ASN A 25 6.52 -15.78 -5.87
C ASN A 25 6.89 -14.30 -6.04
N PRO A 26 5.95 -13.42 -6.38
CA PRO A 26 6.24 -12.01 -6.50
C PRO A 26 7.03 -11.61 -5.26
N THR A 27 8.24 -11.09 -5.47
CA THR A 27 9.06 -10.69 -4.33
C THR A 27 8.38 -9.49 -3.71
N LEU A 28 7.82 -9.68 -2.53
CA LEU A 28 7.29 -8.58 -1.74
C LEU A 28 8.47 -7.78 -1.20
N ILE A 29 8.35 -6.47 -1.27
CA ILE A 29 9.18 -5.54 -0.53
C ILE A 29 8.48 -5.34 0.81
N ILE A 30 9.15 -5.69 1.90
CA ILE A 30 8.62 -5.54 3.25
C ILE A 30 9.64 -4.74 4.04
N ASP A 31 9.19 -3.60 4.58
CA ASP A 31 9.97 -2.77 5.50
C ASP A 31 9.15 -2.61 6.78
N THR A 32 9.76 -2.94 7.93
CA THR A 32 9.12 -2.83 9.24
C THR A 32 9.88 -1.80 10.07
N ILE A 33 9.17 -0.86 10.64
CA ILE A 33 9.71 0.22 11.44
C ILE A 33 8.98 0.24 12.77
N GLU A 34 9.73 0.29 13.86
CA GLU A 34 9.20 0.48 15.20
C GLU A 34 9.49 1.92 15.67
N PHE A 35 8.45 2.63 16.06
CA PHE A 35 8.51 3.98 16.61
C PHE A 35 8.31 3.91 18.12
N PRO A 36 9.34 4.16 18.92
CA PRO A 36 9.20 4.27 20.36
C PRO A 36 8.39 5.52 20.77
N SER A 37 7.83 5.52 21.96
CA SER A 37 6.94 6.56 22.48
C SER A 37 7.48 7.99 22.38
N TYR A 38 8.79 8.19 22.54
CA TYR A 38 9.37 9.53 22.50
C TYR A 38 9.29 10.18 21.11
N GLU A 39 9.17 9.40 20.04
CA GLU A 39 8.99 9.92 18.67
C GLU A 39 7.66 10.65 18.49
N PHE A 40 6.69 10.41 19.35
CA PHE A 40 5.39 11.08 19.32
C PHE A 40 5.34 12.32 20.24
N ASN A 41 6.34 12.52 21.11
CA ASN A 41 6.42 13.66 22.02
C ASN A 41 7.15 14.85 21.39
N LYS A 42 6.88 15.10 20.12
CA LYS A 42 7.46 16.22 19.37
C LYS A 42 6.42 16.83 18.42
N ILE A 43 6.63 18.10 18.10
CA ILE A 43 5.96 18.74 16.96
C ILE A 43 6.65 18.33 15.67
N LEU A 44 5.89 18.26 14.59
CA LEU A 44 6.45 17.99 13.28
C LEU A 44 7.31 19.15 12.78
N ARG A 45 8.49 18.83 12.26
CA ARG A 45 9.38 19.75 11.54
C ARG A 45 9.78 19.13 10.21
N ASP A 46 10.16 19.92 9.24
CA ASP A 46 10.61 19.42 7.94
C ASP A 46 11.82 18.47 8.06
N THR A 47 12.66 18.68 9.08
CA THR A 47 13.80 17.80 9.39
C THR A 47 13.42 16.43 9.93
N ASP A 48 12.16 16.23 10.32
CA ASP A 48 11.66 14.98 10.88
C ASP A 48 11.11 14.04 9.78
N ILE A 49 11.14 14.47 8.52
CA ILE A 49 10.78 13.63 7.38
C ILE A 49 11.94 12.69 7.07
N ILE A 50 11.69 11.41 7.19
CA ILE A 50 12.67 10.34 7.00
C ILE A 50 12.45 9.68 5.65
N THR A 51 13.49 9.69 4.81
CA THR A 51 13.45 8.99 3.52
C THR A 51 13.68 7.50 3.73
N MET A 52 12.86 6.68 3.14
CA MET A 52 12.97 5.22 3.18
C MET A 52 14.09 4.72 2.26
N GLN A 53 14.67 3.57 2.59
CA GLN A 53 15.67 2.92 1.72
C GLN A 53 15.06 2.43 0.42
N ARG A 54 13.77 2.14 0.41
CA ARG A 54 13.01 1.63 -0.74
C ARG A 54 11.75 2.45 -0.93
N THR A 55 11.34 2.57 -2.17
CA THR A 55 10.06 3.19 -2.53
C THR A 55 8.99 2.13 -2.66
N HIS A 56 7.84 2.34 -2.01
CA HIS A 56 6.65 1.51 -2.17
C HIS A 56 5.72 2.16 -3.19
N ALA A 57 5.65 1.59 -4.39
CA ALA A 57 4.95 2.16 -5.54
C ALA A 57 3.89 1.19 -6.09
N ILE A 58 3.01 1.71 -6.97
CA ILE A 58 1.99 0.99 -7.75
C ILE A 58 0.87 0.39 -6.89
N ALA A 59 1.20 -0.53 -6.00
CA ALA A 59 0.29 -1.14 -5.04
C ALA A 59 1.06 -1.33 -3.74
N TRP A 60 0.56 -0.78 -2.66
CA TRP A 60 1.17 -0.90 -1.34
C TRP A 60 0.13 -1.04 -0.24
N GLN A 61 0.56 -1.58 0.86
CA GLN A 61 -0.19 -1.67 2.11
C GLN A 61 0.70 -1.24 3.26
N VAL A 62 0.14 -0.42 4.14
CA VAL A 62 0.74 -0.05 5.42
C VAL A 62 -0.12 -0.61 6.53
N THR A 63 0.48 -1.42 7.39
CA THR A 63 -0.19 -2.00 8.57
C THR A 63 0.37 -1.33 9.81
N ILE A 64 -0.50 -0.80 10.66
CA ILE A 64 -0.14 -0.07 11.88
C ILE A 64 -0.63 -0.86 13.09
N ASP A 65 0.30 -1.24 13.96
CA ASP A 65 0.06 -1.86 15.25
C ASP A 65 0.40 -0.84 16.35
N ASN A 66 -0.62 -0.25 16.94
CA ASN A 66 -0.47 0.85 17.89
C ASN A 66 -0.58 0.35 19.33
N ASN A 67 0.58 0.14 19.96
CA ASN A 67 0.73 -0.29 21.36
C ASN A 67 1.18 0.86 22.27
N LEU A 68 0.86 2.10 21.91
CA LEU A 68 1.21 3.29 22.67
C LEU A 68 0.29 3.46 23.88
N LEU A 69 0.88 3.79 25.02
CA LEU A 69 0.17 4.24 26.21
C LEU A 69 0.24 5.77 26.24
N TYR A 70 -0.88 6.40 25.95
CA TYR A 70 -0.99 7.85 25.87
C TYR A 70 -0.86 8.51 27.25
N ALA A 71 -0.25 9.69 27.29
CA ALA A 71 0.02 10.41 28.53
C ALA A 71 -1.15 11.25 29.03
N ASN A 72 -2.06 11.62 28.11
CA ASN A 72 -3.23 12.44 28.42
C ASN A 72 -4.39 12.11 27.46
N PRO A 73 -5.64 12.47 27.80
CA PRO A 73 -6.81 12.16 26.97
C PRO A 73 -6.82 12.80 25.58
N ASP A 74 -6.08 13.89 25.38
CA ASP A 74 -5.98 14.60 24.12
C ASP A 74 -4.70 14.22 23.34
N GLY A 75 -3.91 13.30 23.87
CA GLY A 75 -2.70 12.80 23.23
C GLY A 75 -3.01 12.15 21.88
N ASN A 76 -2.17 12.44 20.91
CA ASN A 76 -2.28 11.91 19.54
C ASN A 76 -1.00 11.20 19.13
N ALA A 77 -1.16 10.27 18.20
CA ALA A 77 -0.05 9.69 17.43
C ALA A 77 -0.39 9.82 15.95
N VAL A 78 0.43 10.51 15.21
CA VAL A 78 0.21 10.82 13.80
C VAL A 78 1.34 10.25 12.97
N LEU A 79 0.97 9.50 11.93
CA LEU A 79 1.87 9.02 10.88
C LEU A 79 1.53 9.76 9.59
N ARG A 80 2.51 10.37 8.94
CA ARG A 80 2.40 10.92 7.59
C ARG A 80 3.22 10.10 6.62
N LEU A 81 2.64 9.81 5.47
CA LEU A 81 3.26 9.15 4.33
C LEU A 81 3.38 10.18 3.21
N TYR A 82 4.56 10.33 2.64
CA TYR A 82 4.81 11.33 1.60
C TYR A 82 5.05 10.67 0.24
N ASP A 83 4.53 11.31 -0.79
CA ASP A 83 4.73 10.87 -2.16
C ASP A 83 6.16 11.15 -2.64
N LYS A 84 6.70 10.22 -3.43
CA LYS A 84 8.06 10.29 -3.98
C LYS A 84 8.28 11.50 -4.89
N ASP A 85 7.30 11.74 -5.77
CA ASP A 85 7.44 12.71 -6.85
C ASP A 85 6.96 14.11 -6.42
N ASN A 86 6.19 14.18 -5.33
CA ASN A 86 5.70 15.44 -4.79
C ASN A 86 5.58 15.38 -3.25
N PRO A 87 6.53 15.91 -2.50
CA PRO A 87 6.52 15.89 -1.03
C PRO A 87 5.39 16.71 -0.39
N GLU A 88 4.74 17.62 -1.13
CA GLU A 88 3.53 18.31 -0.68
C GLU A 88 2.31 17.40 -0.71
N LYS A 89 2.39 16.26 -1.40
CA LYS A 89 1.35 15.26 -1.47
C LYS A 89 1.57 14.23 -0.38
N LEU A 90 0.62 14.11 0.53
CA LEU A 90 0.72 13.21 1.67
C LEU A 90 -0.60 12.54 2.03
N VAL A 91 -0.49 11.42 2.74
CA VAL A 91 -1.58 10.77 3.47
C VAL A 91 -1.24 10.82 4.95
N GLU A 92 -2.15 11.33 5.76
CA GLU A 92 -2.01 11.41 7.20
C GLU A 92 -2.97 10.44 7.88
N ILE A 93 -2.45 9.69 8.83
CA ILE A 93 -3.19 8.77 9.68
C ILE A 93 -3.00 9.22 11.13
N GLY A 94 -4.07 9.64 11.79
CA GLY A 94 -4.04 10.06 13.18
C GLY A 94 -4.83 9.15 14.08
N MET A 95 -4.27 8.85 15.26
CA MET A 95 -4.83 8.01 16.30
C MET A 95 -4.76 8.75 17.62
N GLY A 96 -5.90 8.94 18.29
CA GLY A 96 -5.97 9.62 19.58
C GLY A 96 -6.02 8.64 20.74
N SER A 97 -5.80 9.19 21.92
CA SER A 97 -5.78 8.51 23.21
C SER A 97 -7.10 7.81 23.54
N GLN A 98 -6.99 6.74 24.34
CA GLN A 98 -8.13 6.19 25.10
C GLN A 98 -8.58 7.20 26.18
N PRO A 99 -9.88 7.27 26.52
CA PRO A 99 -10.97 6.39 26.09
C PRO A 99 -11.68 6.83 24.80
N HIS A 100 -11.27 7.94 24.20
CA HIS A 100 -11.95 8.49 23.02
C HIS A 100 -11.58 7.73 21.75
N GLU A 101 -10.33 7.26 21.63
CA GLU A 101 -9.85 6.51 20.47
C GLU A 101 -10.15 7.23 19.16
N LYS A 102 -9.90 8.56 19.15
CA LYS A 102 -10.07 9.38 17.95
C LYS A 102 -9.31 8.78 16.78
N PHE A 103 -9.90 8.83 15.60
CA PHE A 103 -9.25 8.37 14.38
C PHE A 103 -9.56 9.31 13.23
N TRP A 104 -8.54 9.71 12.48
CA TRP A 104 -8.76 10.50 11.28
C TRP A 104 -7.80 10.10 10.16
N ILE A 105 -8.26 10.31 8.95
CA ILE A 105 -7.48 10.22 7.73
C ILE A 105 -7.58 11.55 7.02
N ALA A 106 -6.44 12.13 6.70
CA ALA A 106 -6.37 13.31 5.85
C ALA A 106 -5.49 13.04 4.63
N VAL A 107 -5.79 13.71 3.56
CA VAL A 107 -5.01 13.69 2.32
C VAL A 107 -4.70 15.13 1.94
N GLN A 108 -3.46 15.39 1.59
CA GLN A 108 -3.04 16.65 1.01
C GLN A 108 -2.62 16.44 -0.43
N THR A 109 -3.13 17.26 -1.33
CA THR A 109 -2.72 17.30 -2.73
C THR A 109 -2.41 18.74 -3.14
N PRO A 110 -1.54 18.97 -4.14
CA PRO A 110 -1.25 20.33 -4.61
C PRO A 110 -2.48 21.08 -5.13
N LYS A 111 -3.49 20.35 -5.60
CA LYS A 111 -4.71 20.92 -6.18
C LYS A 111 -5.76 21.29 -5.13
N GLU A 112 -5.95 20.44 -4.12
CA GLU A 112 -7.07 20.55 -3.19
C GLU A 112 -6.62 21.00 -1.79
N GLY A 113 -5.29 21.02 -1.55
CA GLY A 113 -4.74 21.30 -0.23
C GLY A 113 -4.97 20.14 0.75
N TYR A 114 -4.96 20.45 2.04
CA TYR A 114 -5.17 19.49 3.12
C TYR A 114 -6.65 19.27 3.38
N VAL A 115 -7.12 18.04 3.24
CA VAL A 115 -8.53 17.66 3.40
C VAL A 115 -8.64 16.47 4.35
N VAL A 116 -9.40 16.60 5.42
CA VAL A 116 -9.78 15.47 6.27
C VAL A 116 -10.89 14.68 5.57
N VAL A 117 -10.57 13.48 5.11
CA VAL A 117 -11.50 12.64 4.34
C VAL A 117 -12.30 11.69 5.22
N HIS A 118 -11.84 11.46 6.46
CA HIS A 118 -12.55 10.71 7.48
C HIS A 118 -12.15 11.20 8.87
N SER A 119 -13.12 11.29 9.80
CA SER A 119 -12.86 11.59 11.20
C SER A 119 -13.94 10.98 12.08
N ASP A 120 -13.51 10.11 13.00
CA ASP A 120 -14.31 9.61 14.13
C ASP A 120 -13.71 10.17 15.42
N LEU A 121 -14.51 10.88 16.22
CA LEU A 121 -14.07 11.51 17.46
C LEU A 121 -14.09 10.56 18.65
N GLU A 122 -14.83 9.46 18.54
CA GLU A 122 -14.94 8.42 19.56
C GLU A 122 -14.99 7.05 18.91
N ARG A 123 -14.25 6.09 19.47
CA ARG A 123 -14.17 4.71 19.01
C ARG A 123 -13.80 4.59 17.53
N GLY A 124 -12.93 5.49 17.08
CA GLY A 124 -12.53 5.57 15.68
C GLY A 124 -11.50 4.52 15.29
N TRP A 125 -10.76 3.93 16.23
CA TRP A 125 -9.84 2.81 16.02
C TRP A 125 -9.93 1.82 17.19
N SER A 126 -9.34 0.63 17.04
CA SER A 126 -9.32 -0.39 18.08
C SER A 126 -7.89 -0.70 18.49
N PRO A 127 -7.54 -0.59 19.80
CA PRO A 127 -6.22 -0.98 20.30
C PRO A 127 -5.90 -2.48 20.12
N GLU A 128 -6.92 -3.31 19.98
CA GLU A 128 -6.79 -4.77 19.84
C GLU A 128 -6.61 -5.21 18.37
N SER A 129 -6.68 -4.27 17.44
CA SER A 129 -6.68 -4.57 16.00
C SER A 129 -5.75 -3.64 15.25
N LYS A 130 -5.13 -4.17 14.20
CA LYS A 130 -4.25 -3.38 13.33
C LYS A 130 -5.06 -2.50 12.40
N THR A 131 -4.63 -1.26 12.24
CA THR A 131 -5.11 -0.38 11.19
C THR A 131 -4.39 -0.72 9.88
N ILE A 132 -5.13 -0.78 8.78
CA ILE A 132 -4.59 -1.13 7.46
C ILE A 132 -4.93 0.00 6.49
N VAL A 133 -3.91 0.55 5.87
CA VAL A 133 -4.01 1.54 4.79
C VAL A 133 -3.48 0.90 3.53
N SER A 134 -4.29 0.78 2.51
CA SER A 134 -3.91 0.16 1.23
C SER A 134 -4.21 1.07 0.07
N TYR A 135 -3.40 0.97 -0.96
CA TYR A 135 -3.52 1.75 -2.18
C TYR A 135 -3.17 0.91 -3.41
N THR A 136 -3.91 1.14 -4.47
CA THR A 136 -3.54 0.72 -5.82
C THR A 136 -3.93 1.83 -6.80
N GLU A 137 -3.17 2.00 -7.88
CA GLU A 137 -3.49 3.01 -8.90
C GLU A 137 -4.91 2.87 -9.47
N ARG A 138 -5.42 1.63 -9.51
CA ARG A 138 -6.74 1.34 -10.08
C ARG A 138 -7.88 1.57 -9.08
N ALA A 139 -7.69 1.23 -7.83
CA ALA A 139 -8.74 1.27 -6.82
C ALA A 139 -8.65 2.50 -5.90
N GLY A 140 -7.51 3.22 -5.91
CA GLY A 140 -7.30 4.34 -4.99
C GLY A 140 -6.96 3.89 -3.57
N LEU A 141 -7.12 4.79 -2.62
CA LEU A 141 -6.83 4.61 -1.21
C LEU A 141 -8.02 3.95 -0.50
N THR A 142 -7.72 2.93 0.30
CA THR A 142 -8.69 2.25 1.17
C THR A 142 -8.10 2.14 2.57
N VAL A 143 -8.89 2.48 3.59
CA VAL A 143 -8.47 2.43 4.98
C VAL A 143 -9.43 1.60 5.81
N ASN A 144 -8.86 0.65 6.57
CA ASN A 144 -9.55 -0.11 7.60
C ASN A 144 -8.96 0.29 8.96
N ASN A 145 -9.81 0.77 9.87
CA ASN A 145 -9.40 1.26 11.20
C ASN A 145 -9.22 0.14 12.26
N GLY A 146 -9.18 -1.12 11.81
CA GLY A 146 -9.15 -2.30 12.68
C GLY A 146 -10.53 -2.93 12.93
N ALA A 147 -11.60 -2.15 12.87
CA ALA A 147 -12.98 -2.62 13.05
C ALA A 147 -13.78 -2.65 11.73
N ARG A 148 -13.57 -1.67 10.86
CA ARG A 148 -14.32 -1.51 9.61
C ARG A 148 -13.52 -0.73 8.56
N ILE A 149 -13.94 -0.81 7.31
CA ILE A 149 -13.46 0.08 6.25
C ILE A 149 -14.11 1.45 6.45
N VAL A 150 -13.29 2.48 6.61
CA VAL A 150 -13.71 3.88 6.86
C VAL A 150 -13.48 4.78 5.65
N VAL A 151 -12.51 4.45 4.81
CA VAL A 151 -12.29 5.08 3.50
C VAL A 151 -12.23 3.97 2.47
N SER A 152 -12.93 4.12 1.36
CA SER A 152 -12.96 3.12 0.29
C SER A 152 -12.81 3.78 -1.07
N ASN A 153 -11.83 3.30 -1.85
CA ASN A 153 -11.61 3.67 -3.24
C ASN A 153 -11.46 5.20 -3.46
N LEU A 154 -10.83 5.90 -2.52
CA LEU A 154 -10.57 7.33 -2.67
C LEU A 154 -9.49 7.55 -3.73
N ASP A 155 -9.83 8.25 -4.79
CA ASP A 155 -8.86 8.64 -5.80
C ASP A 155 -7.94 9.75 -5.25
N ILE A 156 -6.68 9.42 -5.07
CA ILE A 156 -5.62 10.34 -4.67
C ILE A 156 -4.59 10.54 -5.80
N GLY A 157 -4.89 10.03 -7.00
CA GLY A 157 -3.93 9.95 -8.10
C GLY A 157 -2.76 9.02 -7.80
N ILE A 158 -1.75 9.00 -8.65
CA ILE A 158 -0.55 8.16 -8.46
C ILE A 158 0.14 8.54 -7.15
N PHE A 159 0.41 7.58 -6.30
CA PHE A 159 1.04 7.78 -4.99
C PHE A 159 2.06 6.67 -4.69
N ALA A 160 3.32 7.05 -4.60
CA ALA A 160 4.43 6.15 -4.25
C ALA A 160 5.07 6.62 -2.94
N ILE A 161 5.01 5.80 -1.90
CA ILE A 161 5.61 6.13 -0.61
C ILE A 161 7.12 6.02 -0.71
N ASN A 162 7.85 7.10 -0.39
CA ASN A 162 9.29 7.05 -0.22
C ASN A 162 9.79 7.71 1.06
N SER A 163 8.94 8.41 1.77
CA SER A 163 9.29 9.02 3.06
C SER A 163 8.09 9.06 4.00
N TYR A 164 8.38 9.20 5.26
CA TYR A 164 7.39 9.27 6.33
C TYR A 164 7.84 10.23 7.44
N SER A 165 6.91 10.65 8.29
CA SER A 165 7.17 11.29 9.57
C SER A 165 6.18 10.85 10.63
N VAL A 166 6.58 10.96 11.89
CA VAL A 166 5.69 10.74 13.05
C VAL A 166 5.79 11.91 14.02
N HIS A 167 4.67 12.24 14.65
CA HIS A 167 4.57 13.26 15.68
C HIS A 167 3.29 13.05 16.50
N GLY A 168 3.13 13.77 17.59
CA GLY A 168 1.91 13.68 18.43
C GLY A 168 1.54 14.99 19.11
N MET A 169 2.44 15.98 19.07
CA MET A 169 2.20 17.32 19.63
C MET A 169 1.93 18.32 18.50
N GLU A 170 1.01 19.25 18.73
CA GLU A 170 0.72 20.34 17.79
C GLU A 170 1.50 21.60 18.15
N SER A 171 1.79 21.78 19.44
CA SER A 171 2.50 22.95 19.97
C SER A 171 3.65 22.52 20.90
N PRO A 172 4.74 23.30 20.98
CA PRO A 172 5.83 23.04 21.94
C PRO A 172 5.39 23.15 23.41
N THR A 173 4.24 23.75 23.66
CA THR A 173 3.67 23.93 25.02
C THR A 173 2.71 22.81 25.39
N ASP A 174 2.40 21.91 24.47
CA ASP A 174 1.52 20.78 24.75
C ASP A 174 2.20 19.80 25.72
N PRO A 175 1.44 19.15 26.59
CA PRO A 175 1.97 18.04 27.38
C PRO A 175 2.38 16.89 26.48
N PRO A 176 3.28 16.01 26.94
CA PRO A 176 3.62 14.81 26.20
C PRO A 176 2.39 14.05 25.72
N ALA A 177 2.36 13.66 24.44
CA ALA A 177 1.24 12.93 23.86
C ALA A 177 1.22 11.47 24.34
N VAL A 178 2.39 10.87 24.49
CA VAL A 178 2.57 9.45 24.77
C VAL A 178 3.50 9.25 25.97
N ASN A 179 3.16 8.31 26.84
CA ASN A 179 3.92 7.99 28.03
C ASN A 179 4.93 6.85 27.75
N SER A 180 4.48 5.74 27.15
CA SER A 180 5.30 4.57 26.89
C SER A 180 4.74 3.72 25.75
N GLY A 181 5.40 2.60 25.44
CA GLY A 181 5.00 1.70 24.35
C GLY A 181 5.67 2.04 23.04
N SER A 182 5.20 1.41 21.97
CA SER A 182 5.67 1.65 20.62
C SER A 182 4.54 1.49 19.60
N MET A 183 4.75 2.07 18.42
CA MET A 183 3.93 1.84 17.24
C MET A 183 4.78 1.10 16.21
N ILE A 184 4.30 -0.06 15.76
CA ILE A 184 4.97 -0.84 14.72
C ILE A 184 4.23 -0.59 13.40
N VAL A 185 4.99 -0.18 12.38
CA VAL A 185 4.47 0.10 11.05
C VAL A 185 5.17 -0.81 10.05
N GLU A 186 4.38 -1.61 9.34
CA GLU A 186 4.84 -2.49 8.29
C GLU A 186 4.39 -1.98 6.93
N PHE A 187 5.34 -1.74 6.04
CA PHE A 187 5.13 -1.35 4.65
C PHE A 187 5.31 -2.57 3.76
N ILE A 188 4.32 -2.88 2.95
CA ILE A 188 4.33 -4.02 2.03
C ILE A 188 4.01 -3.51 0.63
N SER A 189 4.84 -3.86 -0.36
CA SER A 189 4.54 -3.60 -1.77
C SER A 189 5.05 -4.72 -2.67
N GLY A 190 4.48 -4.83 -3.87
CA GLY A 190 5.01 -5.71 -4.89
C GLY A 190 6.27 -5.14 -5.53
N ASP A 191 7.21 -5.97 -5.94
CA ASP A 191 8.31 -5.56 -6.80
C ASP A 191 7.79 -5.42 -8.24
N PRO A 192 7.67 -4.20 -8.80
CA PRO A 192 7.13 -3.97 -10.12
C PRO A 192 7.99 -4.62 -11.22
N ALA A 193 9.30 -4.82 -10.97
CA ALA A 193 10.20 -5.48 -11.91
C ALA A 193 9.93 -7.00 -12.02
N LYS A 194 9.19 -7.56 -11.07
CA LYS A 194 8.91 -9.01 -10.98
C LYS A 194 7.42 -9.32 -11.01
N ASN A 195 6.58 -8.41 -11.53
CA ASN A 195 5.15 -8.66 -11.67
C ASN A 195 4.90 -9.82 -12.67
N PRO A 196 4.48 -11.01 -12.20
CA PRO A 196 4.27 -12.17 -13.07
C PRO A 196 3.11 -11.96 -14.06
N PHE A 197 2.23 -11.00 -13.77
CA PHE A 197 1.08 -10.66 -14.62
C PHE A 197 1.40 -9.61 -15.69
N ALA A 198 2.59 -9.00 -15.69
CA ALA A 198 2.96 -8.03 -16.72
C ALA A 198 2.90 -8.61 -18.14
N LEU A 199 3.17 -9.90 -18.28
CA LEU A 199 3.12 -10.61 -19.55
C LEU A 199 1.77 -11.30 -19.83
N PHE A 200 0.81 -11.25 -18.89
CA PHE A 200 -0.49 -11.91 -19.04
C PHE A 200 -1.25 -11.50 -20.32
N PRO A 201 -1.30 -10.22 -20.72
CA PRO A 201 -1.94 -9.81 -21.97
C PRO A 201 -1.31 -10.46 -23.20
N PHE A 202 0.00 -10.67 -23.19
CA PHE A 202 0.72 -11.33 -24.29
C PHE A 202 0.40 -12.82 -24.37
N TYR A 203 0.26 -13.51 -23.23
CA TYR A 203 -0.15 -14.91 -23.20
C TYR A 203 -1.57 -15.12 -23.70
N VAL A 204 -2.49 -14.23 -23.32
CA VAL A 204 -3.87 -14.26 -23.82
C VAL A 204 -3.91 -14.00 -25.32
N ALA A 205 -3.19 -13.00 -25.82
CA ALA A 205 -3.12 -12.69 -27.25
C ALA A 205 -2.51 -13.86 -28.06
N ALA A 206 -1.43 -14.48 -27.57
CA ALA A 206 -0.82 -15.64 -28.19
C ALA A 206 -1.79 -16.83 -28.21
N GLY A 207 -2.49 -17.11 -27.11
CA GLY A 207 -3.50 -18.18 -27.03
C GLY A 207 -4.63 -17.99 -28.04
N ILE A 208 -5.16 -16.76 -28.15
CA ILE A 208 -6.20 -16.42 -29.13
C ILE A 208 -5.67 -16.59 -30.56
N GLY A 209 -4.44 -16.13 -30.83
CA GLY A 209 -3.81 -16.27 -32.16
C GLY A 209 -3.65 -17.72 -32.59
N ILE A 210 -3.23 -18.60 -31.67
CA ILE A 210 -3.13 -20.04 -31.94
C ILE A 210 -4.52 -20.64 -32.23
N LEU A 211 -5.52 -20.28 -31.42
CA LEU A 211 -6.89 -20.80 -31.58
C LEU A 211 -7.50 -20.38 -32.93
N VAL A 212 -7.35 -19.12 -33.32
CA VAL A 212 -7.77 -18.62 -34.63
C VAL A 212 -7.03 -19.32 -35.76
N GLY A 213 -5.72 -19.52 -35.63
CA GLY A 213 -4.91 -20.25 -36.63
C GLY A 213 -5.38 -21.68 -36.80
N VAL A 214 -5.68 -22.40 -35.72
CA VAL A 214 -6.18 -23.78 -35.79
C VAL A 214 -7.56 -23.81 -36.47
N LEU A 215 -8.47 -22.91 -36.09
CA LEU A 215 -9.80 -22.81 -36.70
C LEU A 215 -9.75 -22.51 -38.20
N TYR A 216 -8.87 -21.60 -38.60
CA TYR A 216 -8.66 -21.27 -40.00
C TYR A 216 -8.16 -22.48 -40.82
N LEU A 217 -7.17 -23.21 -40.27
CA LEU A 217 -6.62 -24.38 -40.95
C LEU A 217 -7.62 -25.54 -41.02
N THR A 218 -8.47 -25.73 -40.02
CA THR A 218 -9.52 -26.77 -40.04
C THR A 218 -10.61 -26.43 -41.06
N LYS A 219 -11.06 -25.16 -41.10
CA LYS A 219 -12.09 -24.71 -42.07
C LYS A 219 -11.62 -24.81 -43.55
N LYS A 220 -10.35 -24.57 -43.81
CA LYS A 220 -9.79 -24.68 -45.17
C LYS A 220 -9.70 -26.13 -45.69
N ARG A 221 -9.86 -27.10 -44.81
CA ARG A 221 -9.77 -28.57 -45.14
C ARG A 221 -11.13 -29.27 -45.20
N SER A 222 -12.16 -28.63 -44.77
CA SER A 222 -13.58 -29.02 -44.95
C SER A 222 -14.12 -28.44 -46.26
#